data_a011b69549e6aad998f1a97bc2eb5668
#
_entry.id   a011b69549e6aad998f1a97bc2eb5668
#
_cell.length_a   1.000
_cell.length_b   1.000
_cell.length_c   1.000
_cell.angle_alpha   90.00
_cell.angle_beta   90.00
_cell.angle_gamma   90.00
#
_symmetry.space_group_name_H-M   'P 1'
#
loop_
_entity.id
_entity.type
_entity.pdbx_description
1 polymer ?
#
loop_
_entity_poly.entity_id
_entity_poly.type
_entity_poly.pdbx_seq_one_letter_code
_entity_poly.pdbx_strand_id
1 'polypeptide(L)'
;CRKDGILRTGAPVFVHTSAGLFKQAQTLYFLNTMRVRGRNWNKSITFTPGKKKKHRQTMEKKQDLEARVSRAVDYFMQGYGCCQSVVAAFADMYGLDEKLALKIAGGFGGGVGRMRMICGAVSGLVMLIGLEEGETDGANTEGKSHCYKIVQQLLEESRRQNGSIICAEILGLNGHEKAANNYVASERTAEYYKKRPCAAKVESAARIFAGYLESKYNDKA
;
A
#
# COMPACT_ATOMS: atom_id res chain seq x y z
N CYS A 1 -28.07 50.66 31.05
CA CYS A 1 -27.55 50.79 32.42
C CYS A 1 -26.32 49.87 32.54
N ARG A 2 -25.11 50.46 32.57
CA ARG A 2 -24.13 50.50 33.66
C ARG A 2 -23.95 49.14 34.37
N LYS A 3 -22.74 48.60 34.66
CA LYS A 3 -21.35 49.10 34.85
C LYS A 3 -20.43 47.93 35.11
N ASP A 4 -19.15 48.13 34.73
CA ASP A 4 -17.94 47.82 35.49
C ASP A 4 -17.69 46.36 35.89
N GLY A 5 -16.63 45.70 35.48
CA GLY A 5 -15.21 46.01 35.56
C GLY A 5 -14.55 44.97 36.45
N ILE A 6 -13.49 44.40 36.04
CA ILE A 6 -12.26 44.16 36.80
C ILE A 6 -11.40 43.08 36.10
N LEU A 7 -10.27 43.50 35.64
CA LEU A 7 -9.11 42.72 35.27
C LEU A 7 -8.61 41.90 36.47
N ARG A 8 -8.28 40.62 36.25
CA ARG A 8 -7.26 39.94 37.05
C ARG A 8 -6.34 39.12 36.15
N THR A 9 -5.13 39.63 36.09
CA THR A 9 -3.91 39.01 35.63
C THR A 9 -3.63 37.74 36.46
N GLY A 10 -3.46 36.60 35.79
CA GLY A 10 -3.00 35.35 36.40
C GLY A 10 -1.84 34.81 35.58
N ALA A 11 -0.63 34.93 36.09
CA ALA A 11 0.59 34.42 35.51
C ALA A 11 0.54 32.88 35.43
N PRO A 12 1.23 32.25 34.43
CA PRO A 12 1.28 30.80 34.34
C PRO A 12 2.21 30.23 35.41
N VAL A 13 1.68 29.35 36.25
CA VAL A 13 2.46 28.55 37.20
C VAL A 13 3.22 27.48 36.42
N PHE A 14 4.53 27.62 36.36
CA PHE A 14 5.43 26.55 35.89
C PHE A 14 5.45 25.40 36.91
N VAL A 15 4.82 24.28 36.61
CA VAL A 15 4.98 23.04 37.33
C VAL A 15 6.25 22.36 36.83
N HIS A 16 7.34 22.48 37.58
CA HIS A 16 8.54 21.66 37.36
C HIS A 16 8.25 20.21 37.78
N THR A 17 8.07 19.33 36.79
CA THR A 17 8.00 17.89 37.06
C THR A 17 9.41 17.34 37.30
N SER A 18 9.58 16.68 38.43
CA SER A 18 10.83 16.09 38.97
C SER A 18 11.44 14.95 38.13
N ALA A 19 10.87 14.64 36.96
CA ALA A 19 11.35 13.58 36.05
C ALA A 19 12.61 13.95 35.25
N GLY A 20 12.93 15.24 35.08
CA GLY A 20 14.11 15.71 34.34
C GLY A 20 15.41 15.57 35.12
N LEU A 21 15.37 15.76 36.43
CA LEU A 21 16.54 15.69 37.31
C LEU A 21 17.04 14.26 37.55
N PHE A 22 16.15 13.26 37.51
CA PHE A 22 16.54 11.87 37.71
C PHE A 22 17.32 11.28 36.53
N LYS A 23 17.04 11.70 35.29
CA LYS A 23 17.80 11.25 34.10
C LYS A 23 19.21 11.84 34.02
N GLN A 24 19.41 13.06 34.48
CA GLN A 24 20.76 13.68 34.51
C GLN A 24 21.63 13.05 35.60
N ALA A 25 21.07 12.69 36.76
CA ALA A 25 21.82 12.05 37.84
C ALA A 25 22.27 10.62 37.46
N GLN A 26 21.46 9.85 36.74
CA GLN A 26 21.84 8.50 36.27
C GLN A 26 22.94 8.56 35.20
N THR A 27 22.96 9.57 34.34
CA THR A 27 24.01 9.71 33.32
C THR A 27 25.34 10.11 33.94
N LEU A 28 25.36 10.95 34.98
CA LEU A 28 26.55 11.35 35.69
C LEU A 28 27.12 10.20 36.59
N TYR A 29 26.25 9.38 37.17
CA TYR A 29 26.68 8.21 37.95
C TYR A 29 27.34 7.14 37.06
N PHE A 30 26.81 6.92 35.85
CA PHE A 30 27.35 5.97 34.88
C PHE A 30 28.72 6.44 34.33
N LEU A 31 28.91 7.72 34.12
CA LEU A 31 30.16 8.29 33.61
C LEU A 31 31.28 8.27 34.70
N ASN A 32 30.92 8.40 35.98
CA ASN A 32 31.89 8.44 37.07
C ASN A 32 32.38 7.03 37.49
N THR A 33 31.54 5.99 37.34
CA THR A 33 31.95 4.60 37.63
C THR A 33 32.82 3.98 36.55
N MET A 34 32.84 4.53 35.33
CA MET A 34 33.70 4.07 34.22
C MET A 34 35.11 4.65 34.26
N ARG A 35 35.38 5.67 35.09
CA ARG A 35 36.70 6.34 35.19
C ARG A 35 37.70 5.56 36.08
N VAL A 36 37.27 4.53 36.80
CA VAL A 36 38.09 3.79 37.77
C VAL A 36 38.78 2.54 37.19
N ARG A 37 38.51 2.14 35.95
CA ARG A 37 39.08 0.92 35.36
C ARG A 37 40.04 1.13 34.18
N GLY A 38 40.87 2.18 34.17
CA GLY A 38 42.10 2.28 33.37
C GLY A 38 42.06 1.78 31.91
N ARG A 39 40.93 1.71 31.24
CA ARG A 39 40.82 1.39 29.81
C ARG A 39 40.51 2.64 29.02
N ASN A 40 41.49 3.07 28.22
CA ASN A 40 41.43 4.19 27.33
C ASN A 40 40.42 3.87 26.18
N TRP A 41 39.13 4.25 26.34
CA TRP A 41 38.07 4.11 25.33
C TRP A 41 37.96 5.37 24.51
N ASN A 42 39.07 5.81 23.88
CA ASN A 42 39.05 6.83 22.83
C ASN A 42 38.75 6.19 21.47
N LYS A 43 37.75 5.32 21.38
CA LYS A 43 37.03 5.09 20.14
C LYS A 43 35.78 5.96 20.19
N SER A 44 35.85 7.14 19.59
CA SER A 44 34.67 7.94 19.29
C SER A 44 33.68 7.05 18.53
N ILE A 45 32.63 6.60 19.23
CA ILE A 45 31.45 6.03 18.58
C ILE A 45 30.81 7.21 17.86
N THR A 46 31.23 7.41 16.63
CA THR A 46 30.54 8.35 15.73
C THR A 46 29.16 7.77 15.46
N PHE A 47 28.21 8.29 16.19
CA PHE A 47 26.80 7.99 16.01
C PHE A 47 26.40 8.60 14.64
N THR A 48 26.33 7.77 13.59
CA THR A 48 25.94 8.20 12.26
C THR A 48 24.41 8.33 12.19
N PRO A 49 23.85 9.53 12.25
CA PRO A 49 22.38 9.75 12.24
C PRO A 49 21.71 9.28 10.95
N GLY A 50 22.45 9.15 9.84
CA GLY A 50 21.93 8.82 8.51
C GLY A 50 21.32 7.41 8.40
N LYS A 51 21.93 6.40 9.00
CA LYS A 51 21.45 5.00 8.92
C LYS A 51 20.10 4.81 9.60
N LYS A 52 19.85 5.45 10.74
CA LYS A 52 18.54 5.38 11.42
C LYS A 52 17.43 6.10 10.65
N LYS A 53 17.73 7.25 10.03
CA LYS A 53 16.76 8.01 9.23
C LYS A 53 16.34 7.22 7.99
N LYS A 54 17.30 6.61 7.27
CA LYS A 54 17.03 5.76 6.09
C LYS A 54 16.18 4.55 6.47
N HIS A 55 16.54 3.83 7.54
CA HIS A 55 15.77 2.67 8.01
C HIS A 55 14.33 3.04 8.40
N ARG A 56 14.12 4.15 9.11
CA ARG A 56 12.79 4.65 9.47
C ARG A 56 11.95 4.97 8.23
N GLN A 57 12.50 5.66 7.23
CA GLN A 57 11.80 5.97 5.97
C GLN A 57 11.42 4.72 5.20
N THR A 58 12.28 3.70 5.17
CA THR A 58 11.97 2.41 4.52
C THR A 58 10.81 1.71 5.24
N MET A 59 10.79 1.72 6.57
CA MET A 59 9.71 1.13 7.36
C MET A 59 8.38 1.87 7.16
N GLU A 60 8.39 3.20 7.12
CA GLU A 60 7.20 4.03 6.87
C GLU A 60 6.62 3.74 5.48
N LYS A 61 7.47 3.64 4.44
CA LYS A 61 7.02 3.27 3.07
C LYS A 61 6.43 1.87 3.02
N LYS A 62 7.05 0.91 3.67
CA LYS A 62 6.53 -0.46 3.72
C LYS A 62 5.18 -0.53 4.42
N GLN A 63 5.01 0.19 5.52
CA GLN A 63 3.74 0.26 6.25
C GLN A 63 2.64 0.93 5.41
N ASP A 64 2.97 1.95 4.61
CA ASP A 64 2.03 2.56 3.66
C ASP A 64 1.59 1.56 2.58
N LEU A 65 2.50 0.78 2.00
CA LEU A 65 2.18 -0.24 1.00
C LEU A 65 1.28 -1.35 1.56
N GLU A 66 1.52 -1.81 2.79
CA GLU A 66 0.63 -2.78 3.47
C GLU A 66 -0.77 -2.19 3.76
N ALA A 67 -0.85 -0.92 4.15
CA ALA A 67 -2.12 -0.23 4.32
C ALA A 67 -2.92 -0.16 3.01
N ARG A 68 -2.24 0.00 1.86
CA ARG A 68 -2.86 -0.02 0.53
C ARG A 68 -3.38 -1.40 0.15
N VAL A 69 -2.67 -2.46 0.48
CA VAL A 69 -3.15 -3.84 0.29
C VAL A 69 -4.45 -4.06 1.07
N SER A 70 -4.48 -3.67 2.35
CA SER A 70 -5.69 -3.76 3.18
C SER A 70 -6.83 -2.93 2.58
N ARG A 71 -6.56 -1.69 2.15
CA ARG A 71 -7.54 -0.80 1.50
C ARG A 71 -8.14 -1.41 0.22
N ALA A 72 -7.36 -2.16 -0.57
CA ALA A 72 -7.89 -2.86 -1.74
C ALA A 72 -8.93 -3.93 -1.35
N VAL A 73 -8.67 -4.68 -0.30
CA VAL A 73 -9.63 -5.67 0.24
C VAL A 73 -10.87 -4.95 0.79
N ASP A 74 -10.71 -3.85 1.51
CA ASP A 74 -11.82 -3.07 2.06
C ASP A 74 -12.74 -2.53 0.96
N TYR A 75 -12.20 -1.97 -0.13
CA TYR A 75 -13.00 -1.57 -1.30
C TYR A 75 -13.80 -2.76 -1.85
N PHE A 76 -13.17 -3.93 -1.98
CA PHE A 76 -13.88 -5.10 -2.48
C PHE A 76 -15.02 -5.53 -1.55
N MET A 77 -14.81 -5.50 -0.24
CA MET A 77 -15.82 -5.82 0.77
C MET A 77 -16.95 -4.80 0.83
N GLN A 78 -16.69 -3.55 0.44
CA GLN A 78 -17.70 -2.48 0.27
C GLN A 78 -18.52 -2.63 -1.02
N GLY A 79 -18.25 -3.65 -1.85
CA GLY A 79 -19.05 -3.95 -3.04
C GLY A 79 -18.43 -3.49 -4.37
N TYR A 80 -17.28 -2.84 -4.37
CA TYR A 80 -16.60 -2.46 -5.61
C TYR A 80 -16.13 -3.68 -6.40
N GLY A 81 -15.96 -3.52 -7.72
CA GLY A 81 -15.45 -4.57 -8.60
C GLY A 81 -13.97 -4.89 -8.32
N CYS A 82 -13.52 -6.12 -8.66
CA CYS A 82 -12.15 -6.55 -8.39
C CYS A 82 -11.10 -5.56 -8.94
N CYS A 83 -11.28 -5.07 -10.18
CA CYS A 83 -10.37 -4.09 -10.79
C CYS A 83 -10.44 -2.75 -10.08
N GLN A 84 -11.65 -2.26 -9.80
CA GLN A 84 -11.87 -1.02 -9.07
C GLN A 84 -11.14 -1.01 -7.73
N SER A 85 -11.25 -2.09 -6.98
CA SER A 85 -10.65 -2.23 -5.65
C SER A 85 -9.12 -2.13 -5.68
N VAL A 86 -8.48 -2.81 -6.64
CA VAL A 86 -7.03 -2.76 -6.80
C VAL A 86 -6.56 -1.38 -7.25
N VAL A 87 -7.20 -0.78 -8.27
CA VAL A 87 -6.76 0.51 -8.82
C VAL A 87 -6.99 1.64 -7.82
N ALA A 88 -8.17 1.73 -7.20
CA ALA A 88 -8.49 2.79 -6.24
C ALA A 88 -7.57 2.79 -5.02
N ALA A 89 -7.09 1.61 -4.60
CA ALA A 89 -6.18 1.50 -3.46
C ALA A 89 -4.82 2.18 -3.66
N PHE A 90 -4.40 2.42 -4.89
CA PHE A 90 -3.10 3.03 -5.23
C PHE A 90 -3.25 4.32 -6.06
N ALA A 91 -4.46 4.73 -6.44
CA ALA A 91 -4.72 5.83 -7.36
C ALA A 91 -4.07 7.16 -6.93
N ASP A 92 -4.12 7.46 -5.64
CA ASP A 92 -3.56 8.68 -5.04
C ASP A 92 -2.03 8.80 -5.20
N MET A 93 -1.30 7.67 -5.29
CA MET A 93 0.15 7.68 -5.56
C MET A 93 0.49 8.31 -6.91
N TYR A 94 -0.44 8.26 -7.85
CA TYR A 94 -0.29 8.76 -9.22
C TYR A 94 -1.09 10.04 -9.46
N GLY A 95 -1.63 10.66 -8.40
CA GLY A 95 -2.47 11.84 -8.51
C GLY A 95 -3.79 11.60 -9.25
N LEU A 96 -4.21 10.34 -9.38
CA LEU A 96 -5.46 9.97 -10.04
C LEU A 96 -6.61 10.12 -9.04
N ASP A 97 -7.62 10.91 -9.43
CA ASP A 97 -8.85 11.09 -8.64
C ASP A 97 -9.54 9.73 -8.40
N GLU A 98 -10.00 9.48 -7.17
CA GLU A 98 -10.60 8.21 -6.79
C GLU A 98 -11.83 7.87 -7.63
N LYS A 99 -12.73 8.84 -7.89
CA LYS A 99 -13.94 8.61 -8.69
C LYS A 99 -13.58 8.29 -10.13
N LEU A 100 -12.54 8.95 -10.67
CA LEU A 100 -12.04 8.65 -12.00
C LEU A 100 -11.42 7.25 -12.05
N ALA A 101 -10.60 6.88 -11.08
CA ALA A 101 -10.02 5.54 -10.94
C ALA A 101 -11.11 4.46 -10.93
N LEU A 102 -12.16 4.65 -10.12
CA LEU A 102 -13.30 3.75 -10.02
C LEU A 102 -14.09 3.65 -11.35
N LYS A 103 -14.24 4.75 -12.08
CA LYS A 103 -14.93 4.76 -13.38
C LYS A 103 -14.16 3.99 -14.44
N ILE A 104 -12.87 4.29 -14.64
CA ILE A 104 -12.06 3.63 -15.69
C ILE A 104 -11.87 2.14 -15.42
N ALA A 105 -11.82 1.74 -14.15
CA ALA A 105 -11.70 0.33 -13.73
C ALA A 105 -13.03 -0.44 -13.75
N GLY A 106 -14.17 0.25 -13.84
CA GLY A 106 -15.51 -0.35 -13.67
C GLY A 106 -15.83 -1.44 -14.69
N GLY A 107 -15.43 -1.27 -15.96
CA GLY A 107 -15.68 -2.22 -17.03
C GLY A 107 -14.95 -3.56 -16.90
N PHE A 108 -13.90 -3.66 -16.07
CA PHE A 108 -13.09 -4.86 -15.93
C PHE A 108 -13.61 -5.85 -14.87
N GLY A 109 -14.72 -5.53 -14.21
CA GLY A 109 -15.36 -6.39 -13.23
C GLY A 109 -15.82 -7.73 -13.80
N GLY A 110 -15.64 -8.82 -13.04
CA GLY A 110 -16.08 -10.18 -13.43
C GLY A 110 -15.35 -10.75 -14.65
N GLY A 111 -14.14 -10.30 -14.91
CA GLY A 111 -13.33 -10.69 -16.07
C GLY A 111 -13.83 -10.03 -17.35
N VAL A 112 -13.68 -8.72 -17.41
CA VAL A 112 -14.13 -7.82 -18.48
C VAL A 112 -15.64 -7.94 -18.70
N GLY A 113 -16.42 -7.04 -18.07
CA GLY A 113 -17.89 -7.00 -18.24
C GLY A 113 -18.61 -8.31 -17.93
N ARG A 114 -18.10 -9.13 -17.00
CA ARG A 114 -18.57 -10.49 -16.65
C ARG A 114 -18.38 -11.56 -17.73
N MET A 115 -17.63 -11.28 -18.78
CA MET A 115 -17.31 -12.28 -19.83
C MET A 115 -16.36 -13.40 -19.35
N ARG A 116 -15.89 -13.36 -18.09
CA ARG A 116 -15.03 -14.38 -17.49
C ARG A 116 -13.66 -14.55 -18.15
N MET A 117 -13.20 -13.51 -18.83
CA MET A 117 -11.87 -13.41 -19.44
C MET A 117 -10.79 -13.15 -18.38
N ILE A 118 -9.90 -12.23 -18.58
CA ILE A 118 -8.88 -11.85 -17.60
C ILE A 118 -9.51 -11.46 -16.26
N CYS A 119 -8.96 -11.93 -15.14
CA CYS A 119 -9.44 -11.61 -13.80
C CYS A 119 -9.38 -10.08 -13.56
N GLY A 120 -10.46 -9.50 -13.01
CA GLY A 120 -10.50 -8.06 -12.76
C GLY A 120 -9.42 -7.57 -11.79
N ALA A 121 -9.00 -8.36 -10.81
CA ALA A 121 -7.89 -8.01 -9.94
C ALA A 121 -6.56 -7.96 -10.72
N VAL A 122 -6.36 -8.92 -11.63
CA VAL A 122 -5.21 -8.94 -12.55
C VAL A 122 -5.25 -7.76 -13.52
N SER A 123 -6.42 -7.42 -14.07
CA SER A 123 -6.57 -6.21 -14.90
C SER A 123 -6.20 -4.95 -14.11
N GLY A 124 -6.58 -4.86 -12.84
CA GLY A 124 -6.19 -3.75 -11.97
C GLY A 124 -4.68 -3.68 -11.75
N LEU A 125 -4.02 -4.82 -11.56
CA LEU A 125 -2.56 -4.91 -11.49
C LEU A 125 -1.91 -4.37 -12.78
N VAL A 126 -2.39 -4.78 -13.96
CA VAL A 126 -1.87 -4.27 -15.25
C VAL A 126 -2.06 -2.77 -15.40
N MET A 127 -3.20 -2.22 -14.96
CA MET A 127 -3.44 -0.78 -14.99
C MET A 127 -2.46 -0.02 -14.08
N LEU A 128 -2.18 -0.54 -12.88
CA LEU A 128 -1.20 0.06 -11.96
C LEU A 128 0.22 0.00 -12.53
N ILE A 129 0.59 -1.10 -13.19
CA ILE A 129 1.88 -1.20 -13.90
C ILE A 129 1.94 -0.16 -15.02
N GLY A 130 0.85 0.04 -15.75
CA GLY A 130 0.75 1.09 -16.76
C GLY A 130 0.93 2.50 -16.21
N LEU A 131 0.42 2.78 -15.01
CA LEU A 131 0.62 4.07 -14.32
C LEU A 131 2.07 4.25 -13.86
N GLU A 132 2.76 3.18 -13.48
CA GLU A 132 4.14 3.23 -12.95
C GLU A 132 5.21 3.18 -14.05
N GLU A 133 4.99 2.39 -15.11
CA GLU A 133 6.00 2.05 -16.13
C GLU A 133 5.54 2.36 -17.56
N GLY A 134 4.33 2.91 -17.73
CA GLY A 134 3.76 3.16 -19.05
C GLY A 134 4.51 4.27 -19.80
N GLU A 135 4.84 3.99 -21.06
CA GLU A 135 5.46 4.97 -21.95
C GLU A 135 4.41 5.86 -22.62
N THR A 136 4.66 7.16 -22.62
CA THR A 136 3.76 8.17 -23.20
C THR A 136 4.17 8.62 -24.60
N ASP A 137 5.46 8.40 -24.98
CA ASP A 137 5.90 8.64 -26.35
C ASP A 137 5.62 7.43 -27.23
N GLY A 138 4.73 7.62 -28.20
CA GLY A 138 4.35 6.59 -29.15
C GLY A 138 5.52 6.07 -30.03
N ALA A 139 6.61 6.80 -30.17
CA ALA A 139 7.80 6.40 -30.92
C ALA A 139 8.80 5.61 -30.07
N ASN A 140 8.76 5.72 -28.75
CA ASN A 140 9.68 5.04 -27.84
C ASN A 140 9.34 3.55 -27.68
N THR A 141 9.90 2.72 -28.57
CA THR A 141 9.69 1.26 -28.54
C THR A 141 10.41 0.57 -27.37
N GLU A 142 11.51 1.15 -26.87
CA GLU A 142 12.24 0.62 -25.71
C GLU A 142 11.43 0.78 -24.44
N GLY A 143 10.84 1.98 -24.19
CA GLY A 143 9.95 2.22 -23.05
C GLY A 143 8.72 1.31 -23.05
N LYS A 144 8.10 1.12 -24.24
CA LYS A 144 7.00 0.15 -24.39
C LYS A 144 7.43 -1.27 -24.05
N SER A 145 8.60 -1.70 -24.56
CA SER A 145 9.12 -3.04 -24.31
C SER A 145 9.44 -3.25 -22.82
N HIS A 146 9.95 -2.22 -22.15
CA HIS A 146 10.17 -2.24 -20.70
C HIS A 146 8.85 -2.48 -19.96
N CYS A 147 7.83 -1.68 -20.23
CA CYS A 147 6.51 -1.84 -19.62
C CYS A 147 5.94 -3.26 -19.84
N TYR A 148 5.98 -3.76 -21.09
CA TYR A 148 5.51 -5.11 -21.41
C TYR A 148 6.27 -6.20 -20.66
N LYS A 149 7.57 -6.06 -20.49
CA LYS A 149 8.39 -6.98 -19.70
C LYS A 149 7.91 -7.05 -18.24
N ILE A 150 7.69 -5.89 -17.62
CA ILE A 150 7.20 -5.83 -16.23
C ILE A 150 5.80 -6.43 -16.13
N VAL A 151 4.89 -6.11 -17.05
CA VAL A 151 3.56 -6.72 -17.10
C VAL A 151 3.65 -8.24 -17.15
N GLN A 152 4.46 -8.81 -18.06
CA GLN A 152 4.61 -10.27 -18.18
C GLN A 152 5.17 -10.90 -16.90
N GLN A 153 6.18 -10.29 -16.29
CA GLN A 153 6.78 -10.78 -15.04
C GLN A 153 5.75 -10.84 -13.90
N LEU A 154 4.98 -9.76 -13.68
CA LEU A 154 4.03 -9.70 -12.59
C LEU A 154 2.75 -10.54 -12.88
N LEU A 155 2.38 -10.72 -14.14
CA LEU A 155 1.31 -11.63 -14.52
C LEU A 155 1.71 -13.10 -14.30
N GLU A 156 2.96 -13.48 -14.57
CA GLU A 156 3.44 -14.83 -14.31
C GLU A 156 3.50 -15.09 -12.79
N GLU A 157 3.93 -14.12 -12.01
CA GLU A 157 3.86 -14.20 -10.55
C GLU A 157 2.40 -14.36 -10.06
N SER A 158 1.46 -13.60 -10.64
CA SER A 158 0.04 -13.74 -10.33
C SER A 158 -0.49 -15.13 -10.70
N ARG A 159 -0.07 -15.68 -11.85
CA ARG A 159 -0.43 -17.04 -12.27
C ARG A 159 0.10 -18.08 -11.29
N ARG A 160 1.36 -17.96 -10.89
CA ARG A 160 2.02 -18.87 -9.93
C ARG A 160 1.30 -18.87 -8.58
N GLN A 161 0.90 -17.70 -8.06
CA GLN A 161 0.21 -17.60 -6.77
C GLN A 161 -1.26 -18.03 -6.83
N ASN A 162 -1.92 -17.83 -7.95
CA ASN A 162 -3.38 -17.97 -8.05
C ASN A 162 -3.85 -19.16 -8.92
N GLY A 163 -2.93 -19.89 -9.55
CA GLY A 163 -3.21 -20.99 -10.46
C GLY A 163 -3.57 -20.55 -11.88
N SER A 164 -4.18 -19.38 -12.04
CA SER A 164 -4.56 -18.78 -13.32
C SER A 164 -4.70 -17.27 -13.22
N ILE A 165 -4.68 -16.61 -14.39
CA ILE A 165 -5.05 -15.19 -14.55
C ILE A 165 -6.44 -15.03 -15.17
N ILE A 166 -7.10 -16.13 -15.52
CA ILE A 166 -8.41 -16.15 -16.20
C ILE A 166 -9.53 -16.27 -15.16
N CYS A 167 -10.49 -15.34 -15.21
CA CYS A 167 -11.59 -15.28 -14.24
C CYS A 167 -12.42 -16.58 -14.18
N ALA A 168 -12.72 -17.18 -15.33
CA ALA A 168 -13.45 -18.43 -15.38
C ALA A 168 -12.72 -19.58 -14.67
N GLU A 169 -11.42 -19.71 -14.89
CA GLU A 169 -10.58 -20.76 -14.30
C GLU A 169 -10.43 -20.55 -12.80
N ILE A 170 -10.16 -19.32 -12.35
CA ILE A 170 -10.09 -18.97 -10.93
C ILE A 170 -11.40 -19.29 -10.19
N LEU A 171 -12.53 -19.15 -10.87
CA LEU A 171 -13.86 -19.45 -10.30
C LEU A 171 -14.28 -20.91 -10.47
N GLY A 172 -13.50 -21.75 -11.15
CA GLY A 172 -13.85 -23.14 -11.45
C GLY A 172 -15.07 -23.30 -12.35
N LEU A 173 -15.33 -22.30 -13.23
CA LEU A 173 -16.51 -22.31 -14.10
C LEU A 173 -16.31 -23.24 -15.31
N ASN A 174 -17.31 -24.08 -15.59
CA ASN A 174 -17.34 -24.94 -16.78
C ASN A 174 -17.72 -24.14 -18.06
N GLY A 175 -17.76 -24.83 -19.22
CA GLY A 175 -18.03 -24.18 -20.52
C GLY A 175 -19.37 -23.46 -20.61
N HIS A 176 -20.45 -24.03 -20.02
CA HIS A 176 -21.78 -23.40 -20.02
C HIS A 176 -21.84 -22.14 -19.18
N GLU A 177 -21.21 -22.13 -18.02
CA GLU A 177 -21.12 -20.94 -17.14
C GLU A 177 -20.22 -19.84 -17.71
N LYS A 178 -19.22 -20.21 -18.52
CA LYS A 178 -18.41 -19.25 -19.29
C LYS A 178 -19.24 -18.54 -20.37
N ALA A 179 -20.11 -19.29 -21.03
CA ALA A 179 -20.94 -18.79 -22.15
C ALA A 179 -22.18 -18.02 -21.71
N ALA A 180 -22.54 -18.04 -20.41
CA ALA A 180 -23.69 -17.30 -19.92
C ALA A 180 -23.45 -15.79 -20.05
N ASN A 181 -24.01 -15.19 -21.11
CA ASN A 181 -24.05 -13.75 -21.36
C ASN A 181 -24.94 -13.03 -20.34
N ASN A 182 -24.59 -13.16 -19.07
CA ASN A 182 -25.29 -12.50 -17.99
C ASN A 182 -24.50 -11.24 -17.54
N TYR A 183 -24.92 -10.09 -18.04
CA TYR A 183 -24.37 -8.78 -17.68
C TYR A 183 -24.85 -8.27 -16.31
N VAL A 184 -25.87 -8.89 -15.71
CA VAL A 184 -26.44 -8.46 -14.44
C VAL A 184 -25.42 -8.64 -13.33
N ALA A 185 -25.09 -7.58 -12.61
CA ALA A 185 -24.18 -7.63 -11.48
C ALA A 185 -24.76 -8.52 -10.36
N SER A 186 -23.92 -9.36 -9.78
CA SER A 186 -24.36 -10.18 -8.63
C SER A 186 -24.47 -9.29 -7.39
N GLU A 187 -25.51 -9.51 -6.60
CA GLU A 187 -25.65 -8.91 -5.29
C GLU A 187 -24.47 -9.28 -4.38
N ARG A 188 -24.03 -8.36 -3.55
CA ARG A 188 -22.89 -8.52 -2.65
C ARG A 188 -23.35 -8.95 -1.26
N THR A 189 -23.81 -10.20 -1.18
CA THR A 189 -24.25 -10.83 0.08
C THR A 189 -23.09 -11.50 0.82
N ALA A 190 -23.28 -11.82 2.10
CA ALA A 190 -22.30 -12.60 2.87
C ALA A 190 -21.99 -13.95 2.17
N GLU A 191 -23.01 -14.59 1.57
CA GLU A 191 -22.88 -15.82 0.82
C GLU A 191 -22.02 -15.65 -0.44
N TYR A 192 -22.15 -14.52 -1.15
CA TYR A 192 -21.30 -14.19 -2.29
C TYR A 192 -19.82 -14.18 -1.90
N TYR A 193 -19.47 -13.50 -0.79
CA TYR A 193 -18.08 -13.39 -0.35
C TYR A 193 -17.54 -14.74 0.16
N LYS A 194 -18.37 -15.54 0.81
CA LYS A 194 -17.99 -16.87 1.31
C LYS A 194 -17.69 -17.86 0.19
N LYS A 195 -18.46 -17.83 -0.90
CA LYS A 195 -18.33 -18.79 -2.02
C LYS A 195 -17.22 -18.42 -3.02
N ARG A 196 -16.75 -17.19 -3.05
CA ARG A 196 -15.84 -16.71 -4.11
C ARG A 196 -14.46 -16.39 -3.58
N PRO A 197 -13.38 -16.81 -4.26
CA PRO A 197 -12.02 -16.50 -3.86
C PRO A 197 -11.59 -15.07 -4.20
N CYS A 198 -12.52 -14.22 -4.68
CA CYS A 198 -12.21 -12.92 -5.28
C CYS A 198 -11.52 -11.95 -4.32
N ALA A 199 -11.85 -11.94 -3.02
CA ALA A 199 -11.19 -11.10 -2.02
C ALA A 199 -9.70 -11.43 -1.92
N ALA A 200 -9.36 -12.73 -1.84
CA ALA A 200 -7.96 -13.18 -1.83
C ALA A 200 -7.22 -12.86 -3.15
N LYS A 201 -7.94 -12.82 -4.29
CA LYS A 201 -7.33 -12.43 -5.57
C LYS A 201 -7.07 -10.93 -5.67
N VAL A 202 -7.93 -10.11 -5.08
CA VAL A 202 -7.71 -8.66 -4.93
C VAL A 202 -6.51 -8.41 -4.03
N GLU A 203 -6.43 -9.08 -2.89
CA GLU A 203 -5.29 -9.00 -1.99
C GLU A 203 -3.99 -9.41 -2.67
N SER A 204 -3.97 -10.57 -3.35
CA SER A 204 -2.80 -11.07 -4.08
C SER A 204 -2.32 -10.07 -5.14
N ALA A 205 -3.21 -9.50 -5.95
CA ALA A 205 -2.85 -8.51 -6.97
C ALA A 205 -2.26 -7.23 -6.33
N ALA A 206 -2.87 -6.74 -5.26
CA ALA A 206 -2.36 -5.59 -4.52
C ALA A 206 -0.99 -5.86 -3.88
N ARG A 207 -0.77 -7.05 -3.30
CA ARG A 207 0.53 -7.47 -2.75
C ARG A 207 1.63 -7.60 -3.80
N ILE A 208 1.30 -8.16 -4.96
CA ILE A 208 2.26 -8.27 -6.07
C ILE A 208 2.72 -6.88 -6.49
N PHE A 209 1.81 -5.91 -6.62
CA PHE A 209 2.17 -4.54 -6.96
C PHE A 209 2.96 -3.84 -5.84
N ALA A 210 2.53 -3.98 -4.60
CA ALA A 210 3.25 -3.44 -3.43
C ALA A 210 4.67 -3.99 -3.34
N GLY A 211 4.87 -5.30 -3.52
CA GLY A 211 6.18 -5.94 -3.54
C GLY A 211 7.07 -5.45 -4.69
N TYR A 212 6.49 -5.23 -5.86
CA TYR A 212 7.19 -4.61 -6.99
C TYR A 212 7.70 -3.21 -6.65
N LEU A 213 6.84 -2.35 -6.08
CA LEU A 213 7.22 -1.00 -5.66
C LEU A 213 8.29 -1.03 -4.55
N GLU A 214 8.16 -1.92 -3.57
CA GLU A 214 9.16 -2.08 -2.50
C GLU A 214 10.54 -2.43 -3.07
N SER A 215 10.61 -3.37 -4.01
CA SER A 215 11.86 -3.73 -4.70
C SER A 215 12.44 -2.54 -5.46
N LYS A 216 11.63 -1.89 -6.30
CA LYS A 216 12.03 -0.73 -7.10
C LYS A 216 12.55 0.44 -6.26
N TYR A 217 11.96 0.68 -5.08
CA TYR A 217 12.41 1.75 -4.19
C TYR A 217 13.69 1.39 -3.44
N ASN A 218 13.92 0.12 -3.14
CA ASN A 218 15.14 -0.35 -2.49
C ASN A 218 16.34 -0.29 -3.45
N ASP A 219 16.14 -0.62 -4.74
CA ASP A 219 17.20 -0.58 -5.76
C ASP A 219 17.66 0.85 -6.09
N LYS A 220 16.80 1.87 -5.88
CA LYS A 220 17.11 3.30 -6.08
C LYS A 220 17.71 3.99 -4.84
N ALA A 221 17.82 3.31 -3.70
CA ALA A 221 18.24 3.87 -2.42
C ALA A 221 19.68 3.52 -2.07
#